data_5d78e2e68908e1602ad2b9cc4bf4cf2b
#
_entry.id   5d78e2e68908e1602ad2b9cc4bf4cf2b
#
_cell.length_a   1.000
_cell.length_b   1.000
_cell.length_c   1.000
_cell.angle_alpha   90.00
_cell.angle_beta   90.00
_cell.angle_gamma   90.00
#
_symmetry.space_group_name_H-M   'P 1'
#
loop_
_entity.id
_entity.type
_entity.pdbx_description
1 polymer ?
#
loop_
_entity_poly.entity_id
_entity_poly.type
_entity_poly.pdbx_seq_one_letter_code
_entity_poly.pdbx_strand_id
1 'polypeptide(L)'
;QVAGRAGRAETPGRVVVQTYEPDHYAIQLAAKQDYRAFYTRESAFRRACLYPPFTVIARIVFTADAEKDARAAAEAAEEKLNAYIDGAGIRRDIVQMRALEAPIRFLRNRWRWQVFLKMYFKADQEAVTRKMRDVAAETAEGVQAEMEVNPVNMI
;
A
#
# COMPACT_ATOMS: atom_id res chain seq x y z
N GLN A 1 -13.15 -12.71 -15.32
CA GLN A 1 -12.65 -14.05 -15.68
C GLN A 1 -13.61 -15.17 -15.21
N VAL A 2 -14.10 -15.12 -13.97
CA VAL A 2 -15.05 -16.13 -13.44
C VAL A 2 -16.35 -16.13 -14.23
N ALA A 3 -16.92 -14.94 -14.51
CA ALA A 3 -18.14 -14.81 -15.30
C ALA A 3 -18.01 -15.39 -16.72
N GLY A 4 -16.85 -15.27 -17.35
CA GLY A 4 -16.59 -15.83 -18.68
C GLY A 4 -16.41 -17.35 -18.70
N ARG A 5 -16.41 -18.02 -17.53
CA ARG A 5 -16.35 -19.49 -17.42
C ARG A 5 -17.69 -20.11 -17.00
N ALA A 6 -18.64 -19.28 -16.61
CA ALA A 6 -19.99 -19.71 -16.26
C ALA A 6 -20.84 -19.80 -17.54
N GLY A 7 -21.28 -20.98 -17.86
CA GLY A 7 -22.08 -21.27 -19.06
C GLY A 7 -21.27 -21.93 -20.19
N ARG A 8 -21.81 -23.02 -20.75
CA ARG A 8 -21.28 -23.69 -21.93
C ARG A 8 -22.40 -23.84 -22.96
N ALA A 9 -22.07 -23.48 -24.20
CA ALA A 9 -22.89 -23.63 -25.40
C ALA A 9 -24.28 -22.95 -25.32
N GLU A 10 -25.32 -23.63 -24.86
CA GLU A 10 -26.70 -23.16 -24.97
C GLU A 10 -27.32 -22.66 -23.66
N THR A 11 -26.63 -22.83 -22.52
CA THR A 11 -27.18 -22.45 -21.22
C THR A 11 -26.43 -21.24 -20.64
N PRO A 12 -27.13 -20.08 -20.42
CA PRO A 12 -26.52 -18.92 -19.78
C PRO A 12 -26.05 -19.28 -18.36
N GLY A 13 -24.76 -19.02 -18.09
CA GLY A 13 -24.22 -19.20 -16.75
C GLY A 13 -24.67 -18.11 -15.79
N ARG A 14 -24.95 -18.47 -14.55
CA ARG A 14 -25.26 -17.52 -13.48
C ARG A 14 -24.04 -17.37 -12.57
N VAL A 15 -23.63 -16.13 -12.34
CA VAL A 15 -22.57 -15.78 -11.37
C VAL A 15 -23.20 -15.01 -10.23
N VAL A 16 -22.88 -15.40 -9.01
CA VAL A 16 -23.31 -14.71 -7.79
C VAL A 16 -22.10 -14.10 -7.12
N VAL A 17 -22.17 -12.79 -6.82
CA VAL A 17 -21.14 -12.07 -6.06
C VAL A 17 -21.67 -11.83 -4.66
N GLN A 18 -21.00 -12.40 -3.64
CA GLN A 18 -21.31 -12.13 -2.25
C GLN A 18 -20.44 -10.98 -1.74
N THR A 19 -21.06 -9.97 -1.16
CA THR A 19 -20.38 -8.77 -0.67
C THR A 19 -21.19 -8.12 0.44
N TYR A 20 -20.51 -7.40 1.35
CA TYR A 20 -21.16 -6.54 2.35
C TYR A 20 -21.62 -5.20 1.79
N GLU A 21 -21.10 -4.78 0.64
CA GLU A 21 -21.40 -3.50 0.00
C GLU A 21 -21.90 -3.70 -1.44
N PRO A 22 -23.11 -4.22 -1.63
CA PRO A 22 -23.64 -4.52 -2.97
C PRO A 22 -23.79 -3.26 -3.85
N ASP A 23 -23.99 -2.09 -3.23
CA ASP A 23 -24.17 -0.82 -3.93
C ASP A 23 -22.84 -0.11 -4.27
N HIS A 24 -21.72 -0.66 -3.83
CA HIS A 24 -20.42 -0.11 -4.18
C HIS A 24 -20.23 -0.08 -5.71
N TYR A 25 -19.81 1.07 -6.25
CA TYR A 25 -19.74 1.28 -7.69
C TYR A 25 -18.92 0.22 -8.45
N ALA A 26 -17.85 -0.28 -7.83
CA ALA A 26 -17.01 -1.29 -8.47
C ALA A 26 -17.79 -2.61 -8.66
N ILE A 27 -18.60 -3.00 -7.68
CA ILE A 27 -19.46 -4.19 -7.76
C ILE A 27 -20.54 -4.01 -8.83
N GLN A 28 -21.20 -2.86 -8.83
CA GLN A 28 -22.26 -2.53 -9.80
C GLN A 28 -21.74 -2.51 -11.25
N LEU A 29 -20.56 -1.91 -11.47
CA LEU A 29 -19.96 -1.84 -12.81
C LEU A 29 -19.37 -3.19 -13.24
N ALA A 30 -18.82 -3.97 -12.30
CA ALA A 30 -18.37 -5.33 -12.57
C ALA A 30 -19.54 -6.25 -12.97
N ALA A 31 -20.70 -6.14 -12.31
CA ALA A 31 -21.90 -6.89 -12.66
C ALA A 31 -22.40 -6.57 -14.07
N LYS A 32 -22.25 -5.32 -14.51
CA LYS A 32 -22.57 -4.85 -15.88
C LYS A 32 -21.46 -5.12 -16.89
N GLN A 33 -20.30 -5.59 -16.46
CA GLN A 33 -19.07 -5.74 -17.24
C GLN A 33 -18.63 -4.41 -17.92
N ASP A 34 -18.99 -3.28 -17.33
CA ASP A 34 -18.65 -1.94 -17.84
C ASP A 34 -17.28 -1.49 -17.32
N TYR A 35 -16.23 -2.04 -17.95
CA TYR A 35 -14.84 -1.70 -17.62
C TYR A 35 -14.54 -0.22 -17.88
N ARG A 36 -15.14 0.37 -18.90
CA ARG A 36 -14.86 1.78 -19.27
C ARG A 36 -15.35 2.75 -18.20
N ALA A 37 -16.57 2.58 -17.75
CA ALA A 37 -17.11 3.39 -16.65
C ALA A 37 -16.36 3.15 -15.35
N PHE A 38 -16.00 1.89 -15.06
CA PHE A 38 -15.16 1.56 -13.91
C PHE A 38 -13.81 2.28 -13.95
N TYR A 39 -13.07 2.16 -15.09
CA TYR A 39 -11.77 2.81 -15.26
C TYR A 39 -11.86 4.33 -15.07
N THR A 40 -12.85 4.97 -15.69
CA THR A 40 -13.03 6.42 -15.59
C THR A 40 -13.26 6.86 -14.12
N ARG A 41 -14.16 6.18 -13.42
CA ARG A 41 -14.49 6.50 -12.02
C ARG A 41 -13.35 6.20 -11.07
N GLU A 42 -12.75 5.03 -11.19
CA GLU A 42 -11.62 4.59 -10.37
C GLU A 42 -10.40 5.49 -10.56
N SER A 43 -10.07 5.85 -11.81
CA SER A 43 -8.95 6.75 -12.11
C SER A 43 -9.16 8.15 -11.53
N ALA A 44 -10.39 8.68 -11.62
CA ALA A 44 -10.72 9.97 -11.01
C ALA A 44 -10.57 9.93 -9.49
N PHE A 45 -11.08 8.89 -8.83
CA PHE A 45 -10.94 8.67 -7.40
C PHE A 45 -9.45 8.56 -6.98
N ARG A 46 -8.68 7.70 -7.65
CA ARG A 46 -7.26 7.52 -7.36
C ARG A 46 -6.46 8.80 -7.53
N ARG A 47 -6.78 9.60 -8.55
CA ARG A 47 -6.15 10.90 -8.76
C ARG A 47 -6.46 11.87 -7.63
N ALA A 48 -7.72 11.97 -7.23
CA ALA A 48 -8.16 12.85 -6.15
C ALA A 48 -7.53 12.47 -4.80
N CYS A 49 -7.40 11.17 -4.54
CA CYS A 49 -6.82 10.63 -3.30
C CYS A 49 -5.29 10.45 -3.36
N LEU A 50 -4.65 10.85 -4.46
CA LEU A 50 -3.22 10.64 -4.66
C LEU A 50 -2.82 9.18 -4.45
N TYR A 51 -3.54 8.24 -5.09
CA TYR A 51 -3.20 6.82 -5.11
C TYR A 51 -2.47 6.42 -6.42
N PRO A 52 -1.72 5.32 -6.43
CA PRO A 52 -1.16 4.78 -7.67
C PRO A 52 -2.22 4.61 -8.76
N PRO A 53 -1.91 4.94 -10.02
CA PRO A 53 -0.60 5.24 -10.60
C PRO A 53 -0.18 6.73 -10.56
N PHE A 54 -0.90 7.61 -9.86
CA PHE A 54 -0.61 9.04 -9.79
C PHE A 54 0.48 9.40 -8.77
N THR A 55 0.72 8.51 -7.82
CA THR A 55 1.78 8.54 -6.84
C THR A 55 2.40 7.16 -6.72
N VAL A 56 3.53 7.08 -6.03
CA VAL A 56 4.15 5.84 -5.58
C VAL A 56 3.96 5.72 -4.07
N ILE A 57 3.55 4.54 -3.63
CA ILE A 57 3.46 4.20 -2.22
C ILE A 57 4.55 3.19 -1.91
N ALA A 58 5.31 3.43 -0.84
CA ALA A 58 6.25 2.48 -0.30
C ALA A 58 6.03 2.35 1.20
N ARG A 59 6.30 1.18 1.75
CA ARG A 59 6.26 0.96 3.20
C ARG A 59 7.38 0.04 3.65
N ILE A 60 7.83 0.22 4.88
CA ILE A 60 8.66 -0.73 5.61
C ILE A 60 7.83 -1.20 6.78
N VAL A 61 7.59 -2.49 6.90
CA VAL A 61 6.89 -3.10 8.03
C VAL A 61 7.93 -3.67 8.98
N PHE A 62 7.93 -3.19 10.22
CA PHE A 62 8.78 -3.67 11.31
C PHE A 62 7.97 -4.63 12.18
N THR A 63 8.53 -5.80 12.43
CA THR A 63 7.88 -6.87 13.21
C THR A 63 8.78 -7.30 14.35
N ALA A 64 8.26 -7.31 15.58
CA ALA A 64 8.98 -7.70 16.77
C ALA A 64 8.09 -8.44 17.78
N ASP A 65 8.70 -9.10 18.76
CA ASP A 65 7.97 -9.82 19.82
C ASP A 65 7.34 -8.85 20.82
N ALA A 66 7.94 -7.68 21.04
CA ALA A 66 7.37 -6.62 21.85
C ALA A 66 6.96 -5.41 20.99
N GLU A 67 5.80 -4.82 21.27
CA GLU A 67 5.28 -3.67 20.54
C GLU A 67 6.24 -2.48 20.57
N LYS A 68 6.84 -2.21 21.72
CA LYS A 68 7.80 -1.11 21.90
C LYS A 68 8.98 -1.18 20.93
N ASP A 69 9.45 -2.39 20.62
CA ASP A 69 10.62 -2.60 19.76
C ASP A 69 10.25 -2.39 18.29
N ALA A 70 9.09 -2.91 17.85
CA ALA A 70 8.58 -2.64 16.50
C ALA A 70 8.30 -1.14 16.28
N ARG A 71 7.73 -0.48 17.28
CA ARG A 71 7.46 0.96 17.27
C ARG A 71 8.75 1.77 17.22
N ALA A 72 9.70 1.51 18.11
CA ALA A 72 10.97 2.22 18.15
C ALA A 72 11.75 2.08 16.83
N ALA A 73 11.74 0.90 16.22
CA ALA A 73 12.35 0.68 14.91
C ALA A 73 11.69 1.52 13.81
N ALA A 74 10.36 1.60 13.79
CA ALA A 74 9.63 2.42 12.82
C ALA A 74 9.89 3.93 13.04
N GLU A 75 9.88 4.40 14.28
CA GLU A 75 10.17 5.81 14.62
C GLU A 75 11.62 6.17 14.23
N ALA A 76 12.60 5.34 14.53
CA ALA A 76 14.00 5.57 14.14
C ALA A 76 14.18 5.56 12.60
N ALA A 77 13.45 4.71 11.90
CA ALA A 77 13.45 4.69 10.45
C ALA A 77 12.82 5.96 9.86
N GLU A 78 11.73 6.46 10.46
CA GLU A 78 11.12 7.74 10.06
C GLU A 78 12.11 8.89 10.21
N GLU A 79 12.84 8.97 11.32
CA GLU A 79 13.85 10.02 11.54
C GLU A 79 14.96 9.97 10.48
N LYS A 80 15.53 8.79 10.21
CA LYS A 80 16.56 8.60 9.19
C LYS A 80 16.10 9.00 7.79
N LEU A 81 14.86 8.62 7.44
CA LEU A 81 14.27 8.95 6.15
C LEU A 81 13.95 10.43 6.04
N ASN A 82 13.47 11.08 7.11
CA ASN A 82 13.24 12.51 7.15
C ASN A 82 14.56 13.27 6.93
N ALA A 83 15.63 12.89 7.63
CA ALA A 83 16.95 13.51 7.46
C ALA A 83 17.46 13.39 6.01
N TYR A 84 17.28 12.21 5.39
CA TYR A 84 17.62 12.00 3.98
C TYR A 84 16.80 12.89 3.04
N ILE A 85 15.48 12.94 3.20
CA ILE A 85 14.56 13.71 2.37
C ILE A 85 14.90 15.20 2.43
N ASP A 86 15.21 15.71 3.63
CA ASP A 86 15.57 17.11 3.83
C ASP A 86 16.96 17.42 3.26
N GLY A 87 17.95 16.55 3.50
CA GLY A 87 19.29 16.67 2.95
C GLY A 87 19.33 16.61 1.42
N ALA A 88 18.47 15.81 0.81
CA ALA A 88 18.32 15.72 -0.64
C ALA A 88 17.47 16.86 -1.25
N GLY A 89 16.80 17.67 -0.43
CA GLY A 89 15.94 18.77 -0.88
C GLY A 89 14.66 18.32 -1.62
N ILE A 90 14.21 17.09 -1.39
CA ILE A 90 13.08 16.48 -2.09
C ILE A 90 11.76 16.49 -1.28
N ARG A 91 11.71 17.23 -0.18
CA ARG A 91 10.53 17.30 0.72
C ARG A 91 9.24 17.64 -0.03
N ARG A 92 9.28 18.51 -1.01
CA ARG A 92 8.12 18.89 -1.85
C ARG A 92 7.58 17.76 -2.74
N ASP A 93 8.36 16.72 -2.94
CA ASP A 93 7.97 15.56 -3.75
C ASP A 93 7.39 14.45 -2.90
N ILE A 94 7.44 14.59 -1.58
CA ILE A 94 6.84 13.67 -0.61
C ILE A 94 5.45 14.18 -0.21
N VAL A 95 4.45 13.38 -0.48
CA VAL A 95 3.05 13.67 -0.11
C VAL A 95 2.81 13.38 1.36
N GLN A 96 3.34 12.25 1.84
CA GLN A 96 3.22 11.81 3.22
C GLN A 96 4.37 10.86 3.56
N MET A 97 4.89 11.00 4.77
CA MET A 97 5.75 9.99 5.37
C MET A 97 5.52 9.99 6.88
N ARG A 98 5.23 8.82 7.45
CA ARG A 98 4.98 8.66 8.89
C ARG A 98 5.25 7.23 9.35
N ALA A 99 5.77 7.11 10.59
CA ALA A 99 5.67 5.90 11.37
C ALA A 99 4.27 5.79 11.98
N LEU A 100 3.65 4.63 11.87
CA LEU A 100 2.31 4.35 12.41
C LEU A 100 2.13 2.84 12.62
N GLU A 101 1.09 2.47 13.36
CA GLU A 101 0.70 1.07 13.48
C GLU A 101 0.42 0.45 12.11
N ALA A 102 0.84 -0.79 11.90
CA ALA A 102 0.44 -1.51 10.69
C ALA A 102 -1.07 -1.83 10.74
N PRO A 103 -1.78 -1.88 9.60
CA PRO A 103 -3.22 -2.19 9.56
C PRO A 103 -3.59 -3.49 10.28
N ILE A 104 -2.72 -4.51 10.21
CA ILE A 104 -2.79 -5.67 11.08
C ILE A 104 -1.67 -5.52 12.10
N ARG A 105 -2.02 -4.97 13.26
CA ARG A 105 -1.10 -4.61 14.35
C ARG A 105 -0.42 -5.82 15.00
N PHE A 106 -1.11 -6.95 15.08
CA PHE A 106 -0.61 -8.18 15.68
C PHE A 106 -0.90 -9.38 14.79
N LEU A 107 0.14 -10.08 14.39
CA LEU A 107 0.04 -11.23 13.49
C LEU A 107 1.08 -12.29 13.87
N ARG A 108 0.67 -13.56 13.95
CA ARG A 108 1.56 -14.69 14.29
C ARG A 108 2.39 -14.47 15.55
N ASN A 109 1.75 -13.98 16.61
CA ASN A 109 2.36 -13.65 17.90
C ASN A 109 3.42 -12.55 17.86
N ARG A 110 3.40 -11.68 16.85
CA ARG A 110 4.33 -10.56 16.73
C ARG A 110 3.62 -9.25 16.48
N TRP A 111 4.15 -8.17 17.04
CA TRP A 111 3.68 -6.81 16.86
C TRP A 111 4.24 -6.19 15.59
N ARG A 112 3.43 -5.35 14.94
CA ARG A 112 3.76 -4.77 13.63
C ARG A 112 3.53 -3.27 13.65
N TRP A 113 4.58 -2.54 13.29
CA TRP A 113 4.57 -1.11 12.99
C TRP A 113 5.11 -0.89 11.59
N GLN A 114 4.83 0.28 11.00
CA GLN A 114 5.30 0.56 9.65
C GLN A 114 5.74 2.00 9.50
N VAL A 115 6.70 2.26 8.61
CA VAL A 115 6.88 3.55 7.98
C VAL A 115 6.16 3.52 6.65
N PHE A 116 5.19 4.41 6.51
CA PHE A 116 4.43 4.59 5.27
C PHE A 116 4.94 5.84 4.56
N LEU A 117 5.26 5.71 3.29
CA LEU A 117 5.70 6.79 2.42
C LEU A 117 4.82 6.85 1.18
N LYS A 118 4.35 8.06 0.85
CA LYS A 118 3.68 8.37 -0.40
C LYS A 118 4.43 9.52 -1.06
N MET A 119 4.82 9.35 -2.32
CA MET A 119 5.55 10.36 -3.09
C MET A 119 4.95 10.57 -4.46
N TYR A 120 5.12 11.77 -5.02
CA TYR A 120 4.74 12.04 -6.39
C TYR A 120 5.56 11.21 -7.37
N PHE A 121 4.95 10.87 -8.51
CA PHE A 121 5.59 10.04 -9.53
C PHE A 121 6.86 10.69 -10.14
N LYS A 122 6.98 12.01 -10.06
CA LYS A 122 8.14 12.79 -10.52
C LYS A 122 9.36 12.72 -9.57
N ALA A 123 9.19 12.25 -8.35
CA ALA A 123 10.28 12.06 -7.41
C ALA A 123 11.30 11.04 -7.93
N ASP A 124 12.55 11.13 -7.50
CA ASP A 124 13.54 10.07 -7.74
C ASP A 124 13.19 8.84 -6.90
N GLN A 125 12.32 8.03 -7.47
CA GLN A 125 11.78 6.83 -6.81
C GLN A 125 12.86 5.82 -6.49
N GLU A 126 13.86 5.69 -7.38
CA GLU A 126 14.95 4.74 -7.19
C GLU A 126 15.82 5.12 -6.01
N ALA A 127 16.23 6.38 -5.91
CA ALA A 127 17.03 6.86 -4.79
C ALA A 127 16.28 6.74 -3.46
N VAL A 128 15.00 7.13 -3.42
CA VAL A 128 14.18 7.04 -2.21
C VAL A 128 13.96 5.58 -1.79
N THR A 129 13.62 4.70 -2.72
CA THR A 129 13.39 3.28 -2.39
C THR A 129 14.67 2.55 -2.03
N ARG A 130 15.80 2.93 -2.62
CA ARG A 130 17.12 2.43 -2.21
C ARG A 130 17.41 2.82 -0.76
N LYS A 131 17.23 4.10 -0.40
CA LYS A 131 17.43 4.56 0.97
C LYS A 131 16.48 3.86 1.96
N MET A 132 15.24 3.61 1.58
CA MET A 132 14.32 2.82 2.41
C MET A 132 14.82 1.39 2.65
N ARG A 133 15.40 0.73 1.63
CA ARG A 133 16.02 -0.60 1.80
C ARG A 133 17.22 -0.56 2.74
N ASP A 134 18.07 0.46 2.59
CA ASP A 134 19.23 0.60 3.48
C ASP A 134 18.78 0.77 4.93
N VAL A 135 17.79 1.62 5.18
CA VAL A 135 17.20 1.82 6.51
C VAL A 135 16.54 0.54 7.04
N ALA A 136 15.84 -0.21 6.19
CA ALA A 136 15.24 -1.49 6.57
C ALA A 136 16.30 -2.55 6.94
N ALA A 137 17.48 -2.50 6.35
CA ALA A 137 18.59 -3.42 6.65
C ALA A 137 19.29 -3.07 7.98
N GLU A 138 19.15 -1.84 8.47
CA GLU A 138 19.78 -1.35 9.71
C GLU A 138 18.92 -1.57 10.96
N THR A 139 18.11 -2.64 11.01
CA THR A 139 17.23 -2.92 12.15
C THR A 139 18.00 -3.50 13.34
N ALA A 140 17.49 -3.24 14.56
CA ALA A 140 18.04 -3.83 15.78
C ALA A 140 17.79 -5.36 15.82
N GLU A 141 18.60 -6.04 16.61
CA GLU A 141 18.42 -7.46 16.89
C GLU A 141 17.01 -7.75 17.42
N GLY A 142 16.38 -8.82 16.94
CA GLY A 142 15.00 -9.19 17.30
C GLY A 142 13.90 -8.47 16.49
N VAL A 143 14.24 -7.46 15.68
CA VAL A 143 13.31 -6.79 14.79
C VAL A 143 13.50 -7.25 13.35
N GLN A 144 12.43 -7.64 12.68
CA GLN A 144 12.42 -7.94 11.24
C GLN A 144 11.81 -6.76 10.49
N ALA A 145 12.39 -6.42 9.34
CA ALA A 145 11.88 -5.39 8.45
C ALA A 145 11.61 -5.94 7.06
N GLU A 146 10.45 -5.65 6.52
CA GLU A 146 10.04 -6.01 5.17
C GLU A 146 9.62 -4.75 4.41
N MET A 147 10.17 -4.55 3.21
CA MET A 147 9.85 -3.41 2.37
C MET A 147 8.98 -3.81 1.19
N GLU A 148 7.97 -3.00 0.92
CA GLU A 148 7.07 -3.15 -0.23
C GLU A 148 6.93 -1.82 -0.97
N VAL A 149 6.84 -1.90 -2.30
CA VAL A 149 6.54 -0.76 -3.18
C VAL A 149 5.25 -1.04 -3.92
N ASN A 150 4.33 -0.09 -3.91
CA ASN A 150 2.97 -0.20 -4.45
C ASN A 150 2.27 -1.49 -3.99
N PRO A 151 2.16 -1.71 -2.67
CA PRO A 151 1.56 -2.92 -2.14
C PRO A 151 0.14 -3.10 -2.70
N VAL A 152 -0.18 -4.32 -3.13
CA VAL A 152 -1.51 -4.67 -3.66
C VAL A 152 -2.56 -4.61 -2.55
N ASN A 153 -2.17 -5.03 -1.36
CA ASN A 153 -3.01 -4.97 -0.17
C ASN A 153 -2.41 -3.98 0.82
N MET A 154 -3.21 -2.97 1.16
CA MET A 154 -2.85 -1.98 2.19
C MET A 154 -3.27 -2.45 3.60
N ILE A 155 -3.79 -3.67 3.69
CA ILE A 155 -4.25 -4.31 4.92
C ILE A 155 -3.16 -5.23 5.48
#